data_f99064c4987a1c770fa685d1beb62879
#
_entry.id   f99064c4987a1c770fa685d1beb62879
#
_cell.length_a   1.000
_cell.length_b   1.000
_cell.length_c   1.000
_cell.angle_alpha   90.00
_cell.angle_beta   90.00
_cell.angle_gamma   90.00
#
_symmetry.space_group_name_H-M   'P 1'
#
loop_
_entity.id
_entity.type
_entity.pdbx_description
1 polymer ?
#
loop_
_entity_poly.entity_id
_entity_poly.type
_entity_poly.pdbx_seq_one_letter_code
_entity_poly.pdbx_strand_id
1 'polypeptide(L)'
;MISINKLSVQFTGVYLFEDISFVVGDKDRIGLVGKNGAGKSTLLKIIAGRQDYDSGNVAIDSKQTIGYLPQEMIPSSQVSVLEEALTAFDRLNEMEKTLETLTLDISEREDYQSEAYAELLHRHSELSERIAMMGGNNRQGEAEKILLGLGFTHSDFSRKMTEF
;
A
#
# COMPACT_ATOMS: atom_id res chain seq x y z
N MET A 1 -4.65 -11.23 -7.46
CA MET A 1 -6.07 -11.32 -7.93
C MET A 1 -6.99 -10.70 -6.89
N ILE A 2 -7.99 -9.89 -7.31
CA ILE A 2 -9.03 -9.33 -6.43
C ILE A 2 -10.35 -9.98 -6.82
N SER A 3 -11.08 -10.53 -5.87
CA SER A 3 -12.39 -11.16 -6.08
C SER A 3 -13.44 -10.44 -5.25
N ILE A 4 -14.49 -9.98 -5.91
CA ILE A 4 -15.64 -9.34 -5.29
C ILE A 4 -16.83 -10.28 -5.50
N ASN A 5 -17.54 -10.60 -4.42
CA ASN A 5 -18.63 -11.56 -4.44
C ASN A 5 -19.84 -11.02 -3.68
N LYS A 6 -20.96 -10.85 -4.39
CA LYS A 6 -22.26 -10.38 -3.87
C LYS A 6 -22.15 -9.12 -3.01
N LEU A 7 -21.29 -8.18 -3.43
CA LEU A 7 -21.07 -6.94 -2.72
C LEU A 7 -22.29 -6.03 -2.85
N SER A 8 -22.82 -5.56 -1.72
CA SER A 8 -23.91 -4.61 -1.66
C SER A 8 -23.59 -3.45 -0.72
N VAL A 9 -23.99 -2.26 -1.12
CA VAL A 9 -23.86 -1.03 -0.34
C VAL A 9 -25.13 -0.23 -0.41
N GLN A 10 -25.60 0.21 0.74
CA GLN A 10 -26.77 1.09 0.87
C GLN A 10 -26.45 2.35 1.66
N PHE A 11 -27.16 3.41 1.37
CA PHE A 11 -27.19 4.64 2.14
C PHE A 11 -28.63 5.01 2.47
N THR A 12 -28.94 5.19 3.74
CA THR A 12 -30.28 5.57 4.21
C THR A 12 -31.41 4.67 3.68
N GLY A 13 -31.13 3.34 3.57
CA GLY A 13 -32.11 2.36 3.09
C GLY A 13 -32.27 2.26 1.56
N VAL A 14 -31.43 2.98 0.79
CA VAL A 14 -31.42 2.90 -0.68
C VAL A 14 -30.12 2.26 -1.13
N TYR A 15 -30.20 1.20 -1.91
CA TYR A 15 -29.01 0.54 -2.48
C TYR A 15 -28.33 1.45 -3.50
N LEU A 16 -27.03 1.67 -3.28
CA LEU A 16 -26.15 2.28 -4.27
C LEU A 16 -25.81 1.27 -5.37
N PHE A 17 -25.50 0.04 -4.96
CA PHE A 17 -25.41 -1.16 -5.78
C PHE A 17 -25.70 -2.40 -4.93
N GLU A 18 -26.19 -3.46 -5.55
CA GLU A 18 -26.63 -4.68 -4.89
C GLU A 18 -26.09 -5.90 -5.65
N ASP A 19 -25.62 -6.89 -4.88
CA ASP A 19 -25.18 -8.22 -5.35
C ASP A 19 -24.16 -8.20 -6.50
N ILE A 20 -23.30 -7.18 -6.58
CA ILE A 20 -22.28 -7.12 -7.63
C ILE A 20 -21.19 -8.17 -7.39
N SER A 21 -20.80 -8.86 -8.45
CA SER A 21 -19.75 -9.88 -8.39
C SER A 21 -18.86 -9.78 -9.63
N PHE A 22 -17.55 -9.72 -9.43
CA PHE A 22 -16.55 -9.75 -10.50
C PHE A 22 -15.17 -10.09 -9.95
N VAL A 23 -14.25 -10.38 -10.85
CA VAL A 23 -12.86 -10.70 -10.53
C VAL A 23 -11.94 -9.80 -11.34
N VAL A 24 -10.86 -9.34 -10.70
CA VAL A 24 -9.79 -8.58 -11.35
C VAL A 24 -8.52 -9.41 -11.30
N GLY A 25 -8.00 -9.76 -12.45
CA GLY A 25 -6.73 -10.47 -12.62
C GLY A 25 -5.52 -9.53 -12.45
N ASP A 26 -4.34 -10.10 -12.26
CA ASP A 26 -3.12 -9.34 -11.97
C ASP A 26 -2.63 -8.45 -13.14
N LYS A 27 -3.06 -8.76 -14.36
CA LYS A 27 -2.69 -8.00 -15.57
C LYS A 27 -3.85 -7.23 -16.19
N ASP A 28 -5.01 -7.24 -15.53
CA ASP A 28 -6.19 -6.60 -16.08
C ASP A 28 -6.08 -5.08 -15.98
N ARG A 29 -6.64 -4.41 -16.98
CA ARG A 29 -6.86 -2.96 -17.01
C ARG A 29 -8.34 -2.73 -17.16
N ILE A 30 -9.00 -2.30 -16.09
CA ILE A 30 -10.46 -2.17 -16.04
C ILE A 30 -10.85 -0.70 -16.00
N GLY A 31 -11.73 -0.29 -16.90
CA GLY A 31 -12.41 1.02 -16.87
C GLY A 31 -13.74 0.92 -16.15
N LEU A 32 -13.90 1.65 -15.04
CA LEU A 32 -15.16 1.75 -14.33
C LEU A 32 -15.96 2.95 -14.85
N VAL A 33 -17.05 2.68 -15.58
CA VAL A 33 -17.88 3.71 -16.21
C VAL A 33 -19.27 3.76 -15.60
N GLY A 34 -19.90 4.92 -15.64
CA GLY A 34 -21.25 5.12 -15.12
C GLY A 34 -21.54 6.60 -14.83
N LYS A 35 -22.81 6.93 -14.58
CA LYS A 35 -23.26 8.28 -14.22
C LYS A 35 -22.61 8.77 -12.92
N ASN A 36 -22.60 10.08 -12.70
CA ASN A 36 -22.20 10.64 -11.39
C ASN A 36 -23.16 10.14 -10.31
N GLY A 37 -22.63 9.78 -9.14
CA GLY A 37 -23.41 9.18 -8.07
C GLY A 37 -23.65 7.67 -8.18
N ALA A 38 -23.23 7.00 -9.27
CA ALA A 38 -23.43 5.55 -9.44
C ALA A 38 -22.56 4.65 -8.54
N GLY A 39 -21.82 5.21 -7.58
CA GLY A 39 -21.01 4.41 -6.64
C GLY A 39 -19.61 4.06 -7.10
N LYS A 40 -19.11 4.61 -8.22
CA LYS A 40 -17.75 4.30 -8.73
C LYS A 40 -16.66 4.52 -7.69
N SER A 41 -16.62 5.71 -7.10
CA SER A 41 -15.62 6.06 -6.08
C SER A 41 -15.81 5.27 -4.78
N THR A 42 -17.07 4.95 -4.42
CA THR A 42 -17.40 4.08 -3.29
C THR A 42 -16.82 2.69 -3.48
N LEU A 43 -17.04 2.08 -4.63
CA LEU A 43 -16.50 0.76 -4.97
C LEU A 43 -14.97 0.75 -4.89
N LEU A 44 -14.29 1.76 -5.44
CA LEU A 44 -12.82 1.86 -5.37
C LEU A 44 -12.33 2.03 -3.92
N LYS A 45 -13.03 2.82 -3.10
CA LYS A 45 -12.70 2.97 -1.67
C LYS A 45 -12.88 1.67 -0.90
N ILE A 46 -13.92 0.88 -1.19
CA ILE A 46 -14.15 -0.44 -0.58
C ILE A 46 -13.01 -1.40 -0.95
N ILE A 47 -12.65 -1.48 -2.23
CA ILE A 47 -11.53 -2.31 -2.69
C ILE A 47 -10.21 -1.89 -2.01
N ALA A 48 -10.02 -0.59 -1.79
CA ALA A 48 -8.86 -0.04 -1.09
C ALA A 48 -8.92 -0.19 0.44
N GLY A 49 -9.97 -0.80 1.01
CA GLY A 49 -10.15 -0.95 2.45
C GLY A 49 -10.38 0.37 3.19
N ARG A 50 -10.86 1.41 2.49
CA ARG A 50 -11.10 2.76 3.04
C ARG A 50 -12.57 3.06 3.32
N GLN A 51 -13.44 2.11 3.04
CA GLN A 51 -14.88 2.22 3.27
C GLN A 51 -15.48 0.84 3.51
N ASP A 52 -16.38 0.75 4.48
CA ASP A 52 -17.13 -0.47 4.78
C ASP A 52 -18.26 -0.70 3.76
N TYR A 53 -18.79 -1.91 3.77
CA TYR A 53 -19.91 -2.36 2.93
C TYR A 53 -20.92 -3.16 3.76
N ASP A 54 -22.17 -3.23 3.29
CA ASP A 54 -23.26 -3.84 4.06
C ASP A 54 -23.27 -5.37 3.96
N SER A 55 -23.01 -5.92 2.78
CA SER A 55 -22.97 -7.37 2.58
C SER A 55 -22.05 -7.78 1.43
N GLY A 56 -21.72 -9.07 1.38
CA GLY A 56 -20.82 -9.64 0.40
C GLY A 56 -19.41 -9.88 0.92
N ASN A 57 -18.47 -10.08 0.01
CA ASN A 57 -17.07 -10.30 0.36
C ASN A 57 -16.11 -9.71 -0.68
N VAL A 58 -15.05 -9.09 -0.19
CA VAL A 58 -13.91 -8.62 -1.00
C VAL A 58 -12.68 -9.40 -0.57
N ALA A 59 -12.22 -10.29 -1.43
CA ALA A 59 -11.03 -11.11 -1.20
C ALA A 59 -9.87 -10.60 -2.05
N ILE A 60 -8.76 -10.29 -1.39
CA ILE A 60 -7.52 -9.80 -2.00
C ILE A 60 -6.41 -10.75 -1.61
N ASP A 61 -5.62 -11.20 -2.58
CA ASP A 61 -4.46 -12.05 -2.30
C ASP A 61 -3.49 -11.31 -1.35
N SER A 62 -3.06 -11.99 -0.29
CA SER A 62 -2.18 -11.42 0.74
C SER A 62 -0.83 -10.93 0.22
N LYS A 63 -0.43 -11.37 -0.98
CA LYS A 63 0.79 -10.93 -1.66
C LYS A 63 0.60 -9.65 -2.46
N GLN A 64 -0.65 -9.18 -2.64
CA GLN A 64 -0.94 -7.97 -3.40
C GLN A 64 -0.94 -6.72 -2.53
N THR A 65 -0.37 -5.66 -3.07
CA THR A 65 -0.43 -4.31 -2.50
C THR A 65 -1.42 -3.48 -3.30
N ILE A 66 -2.34 -2.79 -2.63
CA ILE A 66 -3.30 -1.91 -3.27
C ILE A 66 -2.90 -0.45 -3.04
N GLY A 67 -2.67 0.28 -4.10
CA GLY A 67 -2.54 1.73 -4.10
C GLY A 67 -3.89 2.36 -4.49
N TYR A 68 -4.33 3.36 -3.75
CA TYR A 68 -5.51 4.15 -4.05
C TYR A 68 -5.14 5.61 -4.26
N LEU A 69 -5.36 6.11 -5.47
CA LEU A 69 -5.20 7.52 -5.79
C LEU A 69 -6.58 8.20 -5.76
N PRO A 70 -6.86 9.09 -4.80
CA PRO A 70 -8.12 9.82 -4.74
C PRO A 70 -8.21 10.84 -5.88
N GLN A 71 -9.43 11.18 -6.28
CA GLN A 71 -9.69 12.15 -7.35
C GLN A 71 -9.28 13.58 -6.93
N GLU A 72 -9.45 13.91 -5.65
CA GLU A 72 -9.04 15.17 -5.07
C GLU A 72 -8.02 14.87 -3.96
N MET A 73 -6.84 15.43 -4.09
CA MET A 73 -5.81 15.43 -3.07
C MET A 73 -5.65 16.85 -2.59
N ILE A 74 -5.98 17.10 -1.32
CA ILE A 74 -5.64 18.35 -0.66
C ILE A 74 -4.29 18.13 0.00
N PRO A 75 -3.21 18.75 -0.46
CA PRO A 75 -1.93 18.66 0.21
C PRO A 75 -2.07 19.28 1.61
N SER A 76 -2.21 18.44 2.63
CA SER A 76 -2.31 18.90 4.03
C SER A 76 -0.96 18.83 4.75
N SER A 77 0.01 18.25 4.12
CA SER A 77 1.33 18.00 4.67
C SER A 77 2.18 19.28 4.66
N GLN A 78 2.76 19.60 5.83
CA GLN A 78 3.72 20.70 6.00
C GLN A 78 5.16 20.30 5.67
N VAL A 79 5.38 19.02 5.31
CA VAL A 79 6.67 18.49 4.91
C VAL A 79 7.02 18.88 3.48
N SER A 80 8.27 18.73 3.10
CA SER A 80 8.73 18.99 1.75
C SER A 80 8.23 17.93 0.75
N VAL A 81 8.24 18.27 -0.53
CA VAL A 81 7.88 17.35 -1.63
C VAL A 81 8.69 16.06 -1.57
N LEU A 82 10.00 16.16 -1.29
CA LEU A 82 10.86 14.99 -1.18
C LEU A 82 10.53 14.14 0.06
N GLU A 83 10.31 14.76 1.21
CA GLU A 83 9.91 14.04 2.44
C GLU A 83 8.59 13.32 2.24
N GLU A 84 7.60 13.95 1.62
CA GLU A 84 6.32 13.30 1.31
C GLU A 84 6.52 12.09 0.38
N ALA A 85 7.34 12.24 -0.68
CA ALA A 85 7.65 11.14 -1.57
C ALA A 85 8.36 9.97 -0.85
N LEU A 86 9.20 10.27 0.15
CA LEU A 86 9.90 9.27 0.94
C LEU A 86 8.97 8.48 1.88
N THR A 87 7.78 8.99 2.22
CA THR A 87 6.78 8.23 3.00
C THR A 87 6.32 6.95 2.27
N ALA A 88 6.46 6.90 0.94
CA ALA A 88 6.19 5.68 0.18
C ALA A 88 7.08 4.49 0.62
N PHE A 89 8.20 4.77 1.26
CA PHE A 89 9.14 3.77 1.79
C PHE A 89 8.95 3.45 3.29
N ASP A 90 7.96 4.03 3.96
CA ASP A 90 7.75 3.83 5.40
C ASP A 90 7.58 2.37 5.77
N ARG A 91 6.86 1.59 4.95
CA ARG A 91 6.73 0.15 5.12
C ARG A 91 8.08 -0.58 5.05
N LEU A 92 8.96 -0.13 4.18
CA LEU A 92 10.32 -0.68 4.06
C LEU A 92 11.16 -0.32 5.30
N ASN A 93 11.03 0.91 5.80
CA ASN A 93 11.66 1.36 7.04
C ASN A 93 11.21 0.52 8.25
N GLU A 94 9.92 0.19 8.34
CA GLU A 94 9.39 -0.70 9.39
C GLU A 94 9.93 -2.13 9.27
N MET A 95 10.04 -2.65 8.05
CA MET A 95 10.61 -3.96 7.80
C MET A 95 12.08 -4.03 8.19
N GLU A 96 12.87 -2.99 7.89
CA GLU A 96 14.28 -2.90 8.28
C GLU A 96 14.45 -2.84 9.80
N LYS A 97 13.64 -2.03 10.51
CA LYS A 97 13.64 -2.03 11.98
C LYS A 97 13.32 -3.40 12.56
N THR A 98 12.36 -4.11 11.94
CA THR A 98 12.02 -5.47 12.36
C THR A 98 13.18 -6.44 12.11
N LEU A 99 13.90 -6.30 10.99
CA LEU A 99 15.08 -7.10 10.67
C LEU A 99 16.21 -6.84 11.68
N GLU A 100 16.45 -5.59 12.05
CA GLU A 100 17.42 -5.23 13.09
C GLU A 100 17.06 -5.88 14.43
N THR A 101 15.79 -5.83 14.83
CA THR A 101 15.32 -6.48 16.07
C THR A 101 15.55 -7.99 16.03
N LEU A 102 15.16 -8.65 14.92
CA LEU A 102 15.40 -10.08 14.74
C LEU A 102 16.90 -10.43 14.77
N THR A 103 17.74 -9.57 14.22
CA THR A 103 19.20 -9.77 14.23
C THR A 103 19.75 -9.71 15.67
N LEU A 104 19.26 -8.75 16.48
CA LEU A 104 19.62 -8.66 17.89
C LEU A 104 19.13 -9.88 18.67
N ASP A 105 17.86 -10.27 18.51
CA ASP A 105 17.28 -11.45 19.16
C ASP A 105 18.08 -12.73 18.85
N ILE A 106 18.50 -12.90 17.60
CA ILE A 106 19.34 -14.04 17.18
C ILE A 106 20.71 -13.99 17.85
N SER A 107 21.32 -12.79 17.95
CA SER A 107 22.66 -12.63 18.51
C SER A 107 22.74 -12.86 20.03
N GLU A 108 21.65 -12.65 20.75
CA GLU A 108 21.55 -12.81 22.20
C GLU A 108 21.20 -14.25 22.66
N ARG A 109 20.87 -15.15 21.68
CA ARG A 109 20.47 -16.52 22.01
C ARG A 109 21.67 -17.48 21.99
N GLU A 110 21.62 -18.43 22.91
CA GLU A 110 22.61 -19.51 23.02
C GLU A 110 22.02 -20.89 22.66
N ASP A 111 20.71 -20.98 22.46
CA ASP A 111 19.97 -22.22 22.22
C ASP A 111 19.91 -22.59 20.72
N TYR A 112 21.04 -22.61 20.03
CA TYR A 112 21.19 -22.76 18.58
C TYR A 112 20.53 -24.02 17.97
N GLN A 113 20.18 -25.01 18.77
CA GLN A 113 19.54 -26.25 18.31
C GLN A 113 18.04 -26.26 18.58
N SER A 114 17.45 -25.20 19.13
CA SER A 114 16.03 -25.13 19.39
C SER A 114 15.22 -24.84 18.13
N GLU A 115 13.99 -25.36 18.08
CA GLU A 115 13.03 -25.05 17.01
C GLU A 115 12.73 -23.55 16.95
N ALA A 116 12.66 -22.90 18.10
CA ALA A 116 12.45 -21.45 18.21
C ALA A 116 13.61 -20.63 17.60
N TYR A 117 14.86 -21.09 17.73
CA TYR A 117 16.00 -20.45 17.07
C TYR A 117 15.95 -20.64 15.54
N ALA A 118 15.60 -21.83 15.07
CA ALA A 118 15.45 -22.12 13.65
C ALA A 118 14.33 -21.26 13.01
N GLU A 119 13.21 -21.06 13.72
CA GLU A 119 12.12 -20.19 13.25
C GLU A 119 12.53 -18.73 13.15
N LEU A 120 13.31 -18.20 14.11
CA LEU A 120 13.86 -16.84 14.04
C LEU A 120 14.77 -16.65 12.83
N LEU A 121 15.66 -17.62 12.56
CA LEU A 121 16.52 -17.60 11.37
C LEU A 121 15.72 -17.60 10.07
N HIS A 122 14.67 -18.41 10.02
CA HIS A 122 13.79 -18.46 8.84
C HIS A 122 13.09 -17.11 8.61
N ARG A 123 12.49 -16.53 9.64
CA ARG A 123 11.86 -15.21 9.57
C ARG A 123 12.82 -14.10 9.16
N HIS A 124 14.05 -14.13 9.70
CA HIS A 124 15.11 -13.18 9.34
C HIS A 124 15.47 -13.30 7.85
N SER A 125 15.64 -14.53 7.34
CA SER A 125 15.96 -14.78 5.92
C SER A 125 14.84 -14.30 5.00
N GLU A 126 13.59 -14.67 5.28
CA GLU A 126 12.44 -14.23 4.47
C GLU A 126 12.30 -12.70 4.43
N LEU A 127 12.47 -12.05 5.59
CA LEU A 127 12.36 -10.59 5.68
C LEU A 127 13.51 -9.90 4.94
N SER A 128 14.72 -10.42 5.06
CA SER A 128 15.91 -9.92 4.35
C SER A 128 15.76 -10.01 2.83
N GLU A 129 15.29 -11.17 2.32
CA GLU A 129 15.00 -11.34 0.90
C GLU A 129 13.94 -10.37 0.40
N ARG A 130 12.88 -10.16 1.20
CA ARG A 130 11.79 -9.26 0.84
C ARG A 130 12.26 -7.80 0.77
N ILE A 131 13.10 -7.36 1.71
CA ILE A 131 13.72 -6.02 1.70
C ILE A 131 14.61 -5.86 0.46
N ALA A 132 15.43 -6.86 0.14
CA ALA A 132 16.29 -6.83 -1.04
C ALA A 132 15.50 -6.70 -2.35
N MET A 133 14.37 -7.42 -2.48
CA MET A 133 13.47 -7.32 -3.63
C MET A 133 12.79 -5.94 -3.77
N MET A 134 12.61 -5.22 -2.67
CA MET A 134 11.98 -3.90 -2.65
C MET A 134 12.94 -2.74 -2.94
N GLY A 135 14.21 -3.00 -3.26
CA GLY A 135 15.17 -1.98 -3.71
C GLY A 135 15.69 -1.04 -2.62
N GLY A 136 15.92 -1.54 -1.41
CA GLY A 136 16.22 -0.76 -0.19
C GLY A 136 17.41 0.22 -0.22
N ASN A 137 18.32 0.15 -1.19
CA ASN A 137 19.62 0.80 -1.10
C ASN A 137 19.71 2.23 -1.68
N ASN A 138 18.71 2.73 -2.41
CA ASN A 138 18.76 4.08 -3.02
C ASN A 138 17.40 4.77 -3.08
N ARG A 139 16.70 4.84 -1.95
CA ARG A 139 15.34 5.40 -1.84
C ARG A 139 15.24 6.84 -2.28
N GLN A 140 16.19 7.65 -1.84
CA GLN A 140 16.20 9.07 -2.20
C GLN A 140 16.37 9.25 -3.71
N GLY A 141 17.32 8.57 -4.34
CA GLY A 141 17.53 8.65 -5.79
C GLY A 141 16.33 8.14 -6.59
N GLU A 142 15.62 7.12 -6.07
CA GLU A 142 14.37 6.63 -6.69
C GLU A 142 13.24 7.65 -6.55
N ALA A 143 13.05 8.23 -5.37
CA ALA A 143 12.07 9.29 -5.14
C ALA A 143 12.36 10.50 -6.04
N GLU A 144 13.59 10.98 -6.07
CA GLU A 144 14.01 12.11 -6.93
C GLU A 144 13.76 11.82 -8.42
N LYS A 145 14.11 10.63 -8.89
CA LYS A 145 13.86 10.20 -10.28
C LYS A 145 12.37 10.23 -10.63
N ILE A 146 11.52 9.76 -9.73
CA ILE A 146 10.05 9.76 -9.93
C ILE A 146 9.55 11.21 -9.96
N LEU A 147 9.97 12.05 -9.01
CA LEU A 147 9.57 13.46 -8.95
C LEU A 147 9.97 14.22 -10.20
N LEU A 148 11.19 14.03 -10.68
CA LEU A 148 11.65 14.64 -11.96
C LEU A 148 10.81 14.15 -13.14
N GLY A 149 10.45 12.86 -13.16
CA GLY A 149 9.56 12.27 -14.16
C GLY A 149 8.14 12.83 -14.15
N LEU A 150 7.67 13.32 -12.99
CA LEU A 150 6.39 13.99 -12.81
C LEU A 150 6.46 15.50 -13.14
N GLY A 151 7.65 16.05 -13.43
CA GLY A 151 7.84 17.45 -13.81
C GLY A 151 8.29 18.37 -12.69
N PHE A 152 8.57 17.85 -11.48
CA PHE A 152 9.22 18.63 -10.43
C PHE A 152 10.68 18.92 -10.82
N THR A 153 11.22 20.02 -10.31
CA THR A 153 12.63 20.39 -10.44
C THR A 153 13.35 20.10 -9.11
N HIS A 154 14.68 20.06 -9.13
CA HIS A 154 15.46 19.90 -7.89
C HIS A 154 15.19 21.01 -6.86
N SER A 155 14.86 22.22 -7.31
CA SER A 155 14.50 23.33 -6.43
C SER A 155 13.14 23.13 -5.74
N ASP A 156 12.25 22.28 -6.29
CA ASP A 156 10.95 22.01 -5.71
C ASP A 156 11.03 20.97 -4.58
N PHE A 157 12.08 20.17 -4.52
CA PHE A 157 12.21 19.07 -3.55
C PHE A 157 12.16 19.55 -2.09
N SER A 158 12.68 20.73 -1.81
CA SER A 158 12.67 21.33 -0.47
C SER A 158 11.45 22.21 -0.19
N ARG A 159 10.60 22.44 -1.18
CA ARG A 159 9.38 23.22 -1.03
C ARG A 159 8.30 22.39 -0.35
N LYS A 160 7.42 23.06 0.39
CA LYS A 160 6.32 22.39 1.08
C LYS A 160 5.26 21.91 0.10
N MET A 161 4.66 20.77 0.40
CA MET A 161 3.53 20.22 -0.37
C MET A 161 2.36 21.20 -0.49
N THR A 162 2.18 22.07 0.49
CA THR A 162 1.11 23.10 0.49
C THR A 162 1.33 24.23 -0.49
N GLU A 163 2.47 24.30 -1.17
CA GLU A 163 2.78 25.32 -2.18
C GLU A 163 2.38 24.89 -3.61
N PHE A 164 1.89 23.67 -3.77
CA PHE A 164 1.43 23.05 -5.02
C PHE A 164 -0.09 22.71 -4.94
#